data_fc88e0867c82efe036c4e592e48afe10
#
_entry.id   fc88e0867c82efe036c4e592e48afe10
#
_cell.length_a   1.000
_cell.length_b   1.000
_cell.length_c   1.000
_cell.angle_alpha   90.00
_cell.angle_beta   90.00
_cell.angle_gamma   90.00
#
_symmetry.space_group_name_H-M   'P 1'
#
loop_
_entity.id
_entity.type
_entity.pdbx_description
1 polymer ?
#
loop_
_entity_poly.entity_id
_entity_poly.type
_entity_poly.pdbx_seq_one_letter_code
_entity_poly.pdbx_strand_id
1 'polypeptide(L)'
;GLSVFGIFVMLDTSVTTAALGAAISFASGISMVLSRTANARLAEKTGALQGSLVNHLVGLPITVILAFAVAAASGTSAAASAGGSFRPWIYFGGALGVVVVMLLNITVPKIPGFQLTLLVFVGQVFTGILLDTVAGSYQTGATLWGGMIIAAGIAVNMILERVIAASK
;
A
#
# COMPACT_ATOMS: atom_id res chain seq x y z
N GLY A 1 -12.92 -15.98 0.51
CA GLY A 1 -13.95 -16.07 -0.51
C GLY A 1 -14.49 -14.72 -0.95
N LEU A 2 -15.27 -14.02 -0.13
CA LEU A 2 -15.93 -12.75 -0.47
C LEU A 2 -14.94 -11.62 -0.84
N SER A 3 -13.84 -11.50 -0.13
CA SER A 3 -12.83 -10.46 -0.41
C SER A 3 -12.15 -10.68 -1.77
N VAL A 4 -11.89 -11.92 -2.14
CA VAL A 4 -11.32 -12.27 -3.46
C VAL A 4 -12.32 -11.98 -4.57
N PHE A 5 -13.60 -12.27 -4.35
CA PHE A 5 -14.67 -11.95 -5.29
C PHE A 5 -14.82 -10.43 -5.48
N GLY A 6 -14.74 -9.65 -4.39
CA GLY A 6 -14.76 -8.19 -4.47
C GLY A 6 -13.57 -7.61 -5.25
N ILE A 7 -12.38 -8.18 -5.11
CA ILE A 7 -11.20 -7.79 -5.92
C ILE A 7 -11.45 -8.11 -7.40
N PHE A 8 -12.04 -9.28 -7.71
CA PHE A 8 -12.33 -9.67 -9.08
C PHE A 8 -13.34 -8.72 -9.76
N VAL A 9 -14.35 -8.25 -9.03
CA VAL A 9 -15.34 -7.29 -9.52
C VAL A 9 -14.70 -5.91 -9.82
N MET A 10 -13.63 -5.55 -9.11
CA MET A 10 -12.89 -4.29 -9.34
C MET A 10 -11.96 -4.34 -10.57
N LEU A 11 -11.59 -5.53 -11.05
CA LEU A 11 -10.71 -5.66 -12.20
C LEU A 11 -11.48 -5.43 -13.49
N ASP A 12 -11.14 -4.35 -14.20
CA ASP A 12 -11.67 -4.07 -15.54
C ASP A 12 -11.00 -4.98 -16.57
N THR A 13 -11.82 -5.67 -17.38
CA THR A 13 -11.42 -6.87 -18.13
C THR A 13 -10.91 -6.62 -19.54
N SER A 14 -9.79 -5.94 -19.69
CA SER A 14 -8.99 -6.06 -20.94
C SER A 14 -7.87 -7.10 -20.72
N VAL A 15 -8.10 -8.30 -21.21
CA VAL A 15 -7.47 -9.56 -20.76
C VAL A 15 -5.94 -9.65 -20.95
N THR A 16 -5.32 -8.97 -21.90
CA THR A 16 -3.88 -9.14 -22.19
C THR A 16 -2.98 -8.16 -21.43
N THR A 17 -3.42 -6.92 -21.24
CA THR A 17 -2.71 -5.94 -20.40
C THR A 17 -2.89 -6.25 -18.91
N ALA A 18 -4.01 -6.88 -18.56
CA ALA A 18 -4.33 -7.30 -17.20
C ALA A 18 -3.39 -8.40 -16.68
N ALA A 19 -2.93 -9.33 -17.50
CA ALA A 19 -2.05 -10.42 -17.06
C ALA A 19 -0.68 -9.91 -16.59
N LEU A 20 -0.06 -8.98 -17.33
CA LEU A 20 1.20 -8.37 -16.91
C LEU A 20 1.04 -7.51 -15.66
N GLY A 21 -0.04 -6.71 -15.60
CA GLY A 21 -0.39 -5.93 -14.43
C GLY A 21 -0.63 -6.81 -13.20
N ALA A 22 -1.33 -7.91 -13.35
CA ALA A 22 -1.57 -8.89 -12.28
C ALA A 22 -0.26 -9.53 -11.79
N ALA A 23 0.65 -9.92 -12.69
CA ALA A 23 1.94 -10.49 -12.33
C ALA A 23 2.81 -9.49 -11.55
N ILE A 24 2.89 -8.24 -12.02
CA ILE A 24 3.62 -7.17 -11.33
C ILE A 24 3.00 -6.88 -9.96
N SER A 25 1.67 -6.82 -9.87
CA SER A 25 0.96 -6.60 -8.61
C SER A 25 1.20 -7.73 -7.61
N PHE A 26 1.24 -8.97 -8.07
CA PHE A 26 1.54 -10.14 -7.24
C PHE A 26 2.99 -10.09 -6.71
N ALA A 27 3.96 -9.82 -7.57
CA ALA A 27 5.36 -9.64 -7.17
C ALA A 27 5.54 -8.48 -6.17
N SER A 28 4.84 -7.36 -6.40
CA SER A 28 4.83 -6.21 -5.50
C SER A 28 4.22 -6.57 -4.14
N GLY A 29 3.16 -7.37 -4.12
CA GLY A 29 2.54 -7.87 -2.88
C GLY A 29 3.51 -8.71 -2.05
N ILE A 30 4.23 -9.65 -2.66
CA ILE A 30 5.28 -10.44 -1.99
C ILE A 30 6.36 -9.53 -1.44
N SER A 31 6.89 -8.61 -2.25
CA SER A 31 7.93 -7.66 -1.84
C SER A 31 7.48 -6.80 -0.66
N MET A 32 6.22 -6.34 -0.67
CA MET A 32 5.64 -5.55 0.41
C MET A 32 5.58 -6.34 1.73
N VAL A 33 5.15 -7.60 1.70
CA VAL A 33 5.09 -8.45 2.90
C VAL A 33 6.48 -8.71 3.46
N LEU A 34 7.45 -9.02 2.61
CA LEU A 34 8.84 -9.23 3.02
C LEU A 34 9.44 -7.96 3.64
N SER A 35 9.23 -6.81 3.00
CA SER A 35 9.69 -5.52 3.50
C SER A 35 9.08 -5.17 4.86
N ARG A 36 7.76 -5.35 5.02
CA ARG A 36 7.08 -5.12 6.31
C ARG A 36 7.62 -6.02 7.40
N THR A 37 7.82 -7.30 7.11
CA THR A 37 8.36 -8.28 8.08
C THR A 37 9.78 -7.93 8.49
N ALA A 38 10.64 -7.57 7.54
CA ALA A 38 12.02 -7.17 7.81
C ALA A 38 12.06 -5.88 8.67
N ASN A 39 11.26 -4.88 8.31
CA ASN A 39 11.17 -3.62 9.06
C ASN A 39 10.60 -3.82 10.47
N ALA A 40 9.61 -4.68 10.64
CA ALA A 40 9.06 -5.00 11.95
C ALA A 40 10.11 -5.66 12.86
N ARG A 41 10.85 -6.66 12.34
CA ARG A 41 11.95 -7.31 13.09
C ARG A 41 13.08 -6.34 13.44
N LEU A 42 13.39 -5.40 12.55
CA LEU A 42 14.35 -4.34 12.84
C LEU A 42 13.84 -3.44 13.95
N ALA A 43 12.58 -3.02 13.87
CA ALA A 43 11.94 -2.16 14.85
C ALA A 43 11.82 -2.79 16.25
N GLU A 44 11.64 -4.11 16.33
CA GLU A 44 11.68 -4.85 17.61
C GLU A 44 13.04 -4.71 18.32
N LYS A 45 14.14 -4.62 17.55
CA LYS A 45 15.50 -4.53 18.08
C LYS A 45 15.96 -3.09 18.33
N THR A 46 15.54 -2.16 17.48
CA THR A 46 16.06 -0.77 17.47
C THR A 46 15.02 0.27 17.88
N GLY A 47 13.76 -0.12 17.96
CA GLY A 47 12.63 0.78 18.15
C GLY A 47 11.98 1.21 16.82
N ALA A 48 10.69 1.53 16.87
CA ALA A 48 9.88 1.82 15.68
C ALA A 48 10.36 3.04 14.89
N LEU A 49 10.81 4.08 15.59
CA LEU A 49 11.32 5.31 14.97
C LEU A 49 12.66 5.07 14.26
N GLN A 50 13.60 4.38 14.93
CA GLN A 50 14.89 4.06 14.34
C GLN A 50 14.75 3.09 13.17
N GLY A 51 13.87 2.08 13.28
CA GLY A 51 13.55 1.19 12.17
C GLY A 51 12.99 1.94 10.96
N SER A 52 12.10 2.91 11.17
CA SER A 52 11.59 3.77 10.10
C SER A 52 12.69 4.62 9.47
N LEU A 53 13.57 5.21 10.27
CA LEU A 53 14.70 5.99 9.79
C LEU A 53 15.64 5.16 8.91
N VAL A 54 16.04 3.97 9.37
CA VAL A 54 16.90 3.05 8.62
C VAL A 54 16.24 2.65 7.29
N ASN A 55 14.94 2.35 7.29
CA ASN A 55 14.20 2.03 6.06
C ASN A 55 14.31 3.15 5.01
N HIS A 56 14.14 4.41 5.44
CA HIS A 56 14.25 5.56 4.54
C HIS A 56 15.68 5.84 4.09
N LEU A 57 16.66 5.71 4.99
CA LEU A 57 18.08 5.87 4.66
C LEU A 57 18.59 4.84 3.65
N VAL A 58 18.11 3.61 3.74
CA VAL A 58 18.46 2.54 2.78
C VAL A 58 17.69 2.70 1.48
N GLY A 59 16.41 3.09 1.55
CA GLY A 59 15.56 3.28 0.37
C GLY A 59 15.97 4.49 -0.48
N LEU A 60 16.43 5.58 0.14
CA LEU A 60 16.77 6.82 -0.55
C LEU A 60 17.83 6.64 -1.66
N PRO A 61 19.00 6.05 -1.40
CA PRO A 61 20.02 5.84 -2.45
C PRO A 61 19.50 5.00 -3.61
N ILE A 62 18.73 3.96 -3.33
CA ILE A 62 18.12 3.08 -4.36
C ILE A 62 17.15 3.88 -5.22
N THR A 63 16.31 4.69 -4.60
CA THR A 63 15.34 5.54 -5.32
C THR A 63 16.06 6.57 -6.20
N VAL A 64 17.13 7.18 -5.68
CA VAL A 64 17.94 8.14 -6.44
C VAL A 64 18.61 7.47 -7.65
N ILE A 65 19.22 6.31 -7.46
CA ILE A 65 19.86 5.56 -8.56
C ILE A 65 18.82 5.19 -9.62
N LEU A 66 17.65 4.69 -9.21
CA LEU A 66 16.58 4.37 -10.14
C LEU A 66 16.05 5.59 -10.89
N ALA A 67 15.92 6.74 -10.22
CA ALA A 67 15.49 7.99 -10.86
C ALA A 67 16.49 8.44 -11.94
N PHE A 68 17.79 8.35 -11.66
CA PHE A 68 18.82 8.65 -12.65
C PHE A 68 18.83 7.65 -13.82
N ALA A 69 18.67 6.36 -13.54
CA ALA A 69 18.61 5.32 -14.57
C ALA A 69 17.40 5.52 -15.51
N VAL A 70 16.23 5.83 -14.96
CA VAL A 70 15.02 6.11 -15.76
C VAL A 70 15.18 7.39 -16.56
N ALA A 71 15.74 8.46 -15.97
CA ALA A 71 15.99 9.71 -16.67
C ALA A 71 16.96 9.53 -17.85
N ALA A 72 18.03 8.76 -17.65
CA ALA A 72 18.98 8.41 -18.70
C ALA A 72 18.33 7.59 -19.83
N ALA A 73 17.49 6.62 -19.49
CA ALA A 73 16.78 5.78 -20.45
C ALA A 73 15.73 6.56 -21.25
N SER A 74 15.08 7.56 -20.62
CA SER A 74 14.04 8.38 -21.27
C SER A 74 14.57 9.58 -22.03
N GLY A 75 15.90 9.83 -22.03
CA GLY A 75 16.49 11.02 -22.62
C GLY A 75 16.11 12.34 -21.94
N THR A 76 15.48 12.27 -20.77
CA THR A 76 15.12 13.44 -19.95
C THR A 76 16.21 13.71 -18.93
N SER A 77 16.66 14.97 -18.78
CA SER A 77 17.59 15.28 -17.71
C SER A 77 16.90 15.15 -16.35
N ALA A 78 17.50 14.39 -15.44
CA ALA A 78 16.99 14.26 -14.05
C ALA A 78 16.81 15.61 -13.38
N ALA A 79 17.63 16.62 -13.76
CA ALA A 79 17.51 17.99 -13.32
C ALA A 79 16.25 18.70 -13.83
N ALA A 80 15.73 18.34 -15.01
CA ALA A 80 14.49 18.90 -15.53
C ALA A 80 13.25 18.32 -14.80
N SER A 81 13.34 17.06 -14.36
CA SER A 81 12.31 16.44 -13.52
C SER A 81 12.37 16.88 -12.06
N ALA A 82 13.57 17.27 -11.59
CA ALA A 82 13.81 17.88 -10.28
C ALA A 82 13.60 19.40 -10.30
N GLY A 83 13.21 19.97 -11.43
CA GLY A 83 12.88 21.39 -11.57
C GLY A 83 11.91 21.84 -10.51
N GLY A 84 12.47 22.46 -9.48
CA GLY A 84 11.84 22.70 -8.20
C GLY A 84 10.52 23.43 -8.30
N SER A 85 9.47 22.69 -8.38
CA SER A 85 8.18 23.20 -7.99
C SER A 85 8.20 23.32 -6.47
N PHE A 86 8.35 24.56 -5.95
CA PHE A 86 8.22 24.89 -4.53
C PHE A 86 6.76 24.70 -4.02
N ARG A 87 6.11 23.66 -4.48
CA ARG A 87 4.80 23.30 -3.98
C ARG A 87 4.97 22.47 -2.70
N PRO A 88 4.61 22.97 -1.54
CA PRO A 88 4.83 22.28 -0.25
C PRO A 88 4.18 20.89 -0.20
N TRP A 89 3.14 20.65 -0.98
CA TRP A 89 2.45 19.36 -1.10
C TRP A 89 3.36 18.20 -1.53
N ILE A 90 4.44 18.47 -2.27
CA ILE A 90 5.39 17.43 -2.73
C ILE A 90 6.10 16.79 -1.54
N TYR A 91 6.36 17.57 -0.49
CA TYR A 91 7.06 17.07 0.70
C TYR A 91 6.15 16.33 1.68
N PHE A 92 4.84 16.56 1.60
CA PHE A 92 3.88 15.85 2.45
C PHE A 92 3.89 14.33 2.23
N GLY A 93 4.10 13.87 1.00
CA GLY A 93 4.21 12.45 0.69
C GLY A 93 5.32 11.75 1.47
N GLY A 94 6.50 12.38 1.56
CA GLY A 94 7.62 11.87 2.34
C GLY A 94 7.33 11.81 3.84
N ALA A 95 6.77 12.89 4.41
CA ALA A 95 6.39 12.94 5.82
C ALA A 95 5.33 11.88 6.17
N LEU A 96 4.29 11.74 5.35
CA LEU A 96 3.28 10.70 5.51
C LEU A 96 3.88 9.30 5.38
N GLY A 97 4.84 9.10 4.47
CA GLY A 97 5.55 7.82 4.33
C GLY A 97 6.27 7.42 5.61
N VAL A 98 6.97 8.34 6.26
CA VAL A 98 7.64 8.08 7.57
C VAL A 98 6.62 7.69 8.63
N VAL A 99 5.50 8.40 8.73
CA VAL A 99 4.44 8.10 9.70
C VAL A 99 3.84 6.73 9.44
N VAL A 100 3.53 6.40 8.19
CA VAL A 100 2.96 5.10 7.82
C VAL A 100 3.92 3.96 8.14
N VAL A 101 5.22 4.08 7.80
CA VAL A 101 6.21 3.03 8.12
C VAL A 101 6.37 2.87 9.63
N MET A 102 6.39 3.97 10.38
CA MET A 102 6.46 3.92 11.85
C MET A 102 5.24 3.21 12.45
N LEU A 103 4.03 3.54 11.98
CA LEU A 103 2.80 2.87 12.43
C LEU A 103 2.80 1.39 12.09
N LEU A 104 3.25 1.01 10.89
CA LEU A 104 3.39 -0.39 10.49
C LEU A 104 4.40 -1.13 11.37
N ASN A 105 5.54 -0.53 11.68
CA ASN A 105 6.54 -1.11 12.56
C ASN A 105 6.00 -1.42 13.98
N ILE A 106 5.05 -0.61 14.46
CA ILE A 106 4.38 -0.84 15.75
C ILE A 106 3.28 -1.90 15.64
N THR A 107 2.60 -1.94 14.51
CA THR A 107 1.35 -2.72 14.32
C THR A 107 1.61 -4.14 13.83
N VAL A 108 2.59 -4.32 12.93
CA VAL A 108 2.91 -5.63 12.31
C VAL A 108 3.20 -6.72 13.34
N PRO A 109 3.95 -6.50 14.44
CA PRO A 109 4.19 -7.53 15.45
C PRO A 109 2.95 -7.91 16.26
N LYS A 110 1.91 -7.07 16.26
CA LYS A 110 0.74 -7.20 17.14
C LYS A 110 -0.47 -7.82 16.47
N ILE A 111 -0.52 -7.81 15.14
CA ILE A 111 -1.69 -8.25 14.36
C ILE A 111 -1.25 -9.32 13.35
N PRO A 112 -2.02 -10.41 13.19
CA PRO A 112 -1.75 -11.43 12.17
C PRO A 112 -1.61 -10.77 10.78
N GLY A 113 -0.56 -11.13 10.04
CA GLY A 113 -0.20 -10.47 8.78
C GLY A 113 -1.32 -10.45 7.74
N PHE A 114 -2.14 -11.51 7.69
CA PHE A 114 -3.28 -11.58 6.81
C PHE A 114 -4.34 -10.51 7.15
N GLN A 115 -4.71 -10.38 8.43
CA GLN A 115 -5.67 -9.37 8.88
C GLN A 115 -5.16 -7.95 8.66
N LEU A 116 -3.88 -7.72 8.96
CA LEU A 116 -3.26 -6.42 8.71
C LEU A 116 -3.29 -6.03 7.24
N THR A 117 -2.98 -6.96 6.35
CA THR A 117 -2.99 -6.70 4.90
C THR A 117 -4.40 -6.36 4.41
N LEU A 118 -5.41 -7.08 4.88
CA LEU A 118 -6.80 -6.79 4.54
C LEU A 118 -7.26 -5.42 5.07
N LEU A 119 -6.92 -5.09 6.33
CA LEU A 119 -7.24 -3.79 6.92
C LEU A 119 -6.60 -2.63 6.15
N VAL A 120 -5.31 -2.77 5.81
CA VAL A 120 -4.59 -1.76 5.01
C VAL A 120 -5.22 -1.63 3.63
N PHE A 121 -5.57 -2.73 2.98
CA PHE A 121 -6.23 -2.72 1.67
C PHE A 121 -7.57 -1.99 1.72
N VAL A 122 -8.42 -2.29 2.71
CA VAL A 122 -9.69 -1.57 2.91
C VAL A 122 -9.45 -0.07 3.11
N GLY A 123 -8.51 0.29 3.98
CA GLY A 123 -8.16 1.68 4.22
C GLY A 123 -7.72 2.40 2.94
N GLN A 124 -6.91 1.74 2.11
CA GLN A 124 -6.46 2.29 0.82
C GLN A 124 -7.62 2.50 -0.16
N VAL A 125 -8.50 1.49 -0.29
CA VAL A 125 -9.65 1.58 -1.19
C VAL A 125 -10.60 2.70 -0.78
N PHE A 126 -10.98 2.76 0.50
CA PHE A 126 -11.89 3.81 0.98
C PHE A 126 -11.27 5.20 0.92
N THR A 127 -9.99 5.34 1.28
CA THR A 127 -9.28 6.61 1.16
C THR A 127 -9.16 7.04 -0.30
N GLY A 128 -8.87 6.10 -1.22
CA GLY A 128 -8.84 6.38 -2.65
C GLY A 128 -10.18 6.90 -3.15
N ILE A 129 -11.28 6.22 -2.84
CA ILE A 129 -12.64 6.63 -3.21
C ILE A 129 -12.96 8.02 -2.65
N LEU A 130 -12.61 8.29 -1.38
CA LEU A 130 -12.85 9.59 -0.75
C LEU A 130 -12.08 10.70 -1.47
N LEU A 131 -10.80 10.49 -1.76
CA LEU A 131 -9.97 11.46 -2.45
C LEU A 131 -10.46 11.73 -3.86
N ASP A 132 -10.84 10.69 -4.61
CA ASP A 132 -11.37 10.82 -5.96
C ASP A 132 -12.72 11.58 -5.97
N THR A 133 -13.56 11.33 -4.97
CA THR A 133 -14.83 12.04 -4.80
C THR A 133 -14.57 13.53 -4.51
N VAL A 134 -13.63 13.84 -3.62
CA VAL A 134 -13.26 15.23 -3.29
C VAL A 134 -12.58 15.92 -4.47
N ALA A 135 -11.79 15.21 -5.26
CA ALA A 135 -11.15 15.71 -6.46
C ALA A 135 -12.11 15.87 -7.67
N GLY A 136 -13.37 15.47 -7.54
CA GLY A 136 -14.36 15.53 -8.61
C GLY A 136 -14.17 14.47 -9.70
N SER A 137 -13.36 13.46 -9.44
CA SER A 137 -13.14 12.33 -10.35
C SER A 137 -14.27 11.30 -10.16
N TYR A 138 -15.05 11.06 -11.23
CA TYR A 138 -16.13 10.07 -11.17
C TYR A 138 -15.57 8.66 -11.06
N GLN A 139 -15.91 7.97 -9.97
CA GLN A 139 -15.62 6.55 -9.80
C GLN A 139 -16.66 5.70 -10.52
N THR A 140 -16.20 4.64 -11.17
CA THR A 140 -17.11 3.62 -11.71
C THR A 140 -17.80 2.90 -10.55
N GLY A 141 -19.11 2.63 -10.69
CA GLY A 141 -19.89 1.91 -9.68
C GLY A 141 -19.26 0.56 -9.29
N ALA A 142 -18.53 -0.10 -10.20
CA ALA A 142 -17.80 -1.34 -9.95
C ALA A 142 -16.74 -1.21 -8.84
N THR A 143 -16.00 -0.10 -8.78
CA THR A 143 -15.00 0.15 -7.72
C THR A 143 -15.66 0.28 -6.34
N LEU A 144 -16.78 0.99 -6.25
CA LEU A 144 -17.52 1.14 -5.00
C LEU A 144 -18.08 -0.20 -4.53
N TRP A 145 -18.74 -0.96 -5.41
CA TRP A 145 -19.30 -2.26 -5.07
C TRP A 145 -18.23 -3.28 -4.69
N GLY A 146 -17.12 -3.32 -5.44
CA GLY A 146 -15.98 -4.19 -5.11
C GLY A 146 -15.40 -3.86 -3.73
N GLY A 147 -15.19 -2.57 -3.42
CA GLY A 147 -14.72 -2.12 -2.11
C GLY A 147 -15.67 -2.49 -0.97
N MET A 148 -16.97 -2.33 -1.15
CA MET A 148 -17.99 -2.72 -0.16
C MET A 148 -18.01 -4.23 0.09
N ILE A 149 -17.93 -5.06 -0.96
CA ILE A 149 -17.88 -6.52 -0.83
C ILE A 149 -16.62 -6.96 -0.05
N ILE A 150 -15.48 -6.35 -0.32
CA ILE A 150 -14.23 -6.64 0.40
C ILE A 150 -14.38 -6.26 1.88
N ALA A 151 -14.88 -5.07 2.18
CA ALA A 151 -15.10 -4.61 3.54
C ALA A 151 -16.06 -5.52 4.32
N ALA A 152 -17.16 -5.93 3.69
CA ALA A 152 -18.11 -6.88 4.27
C ALA A 152 -17.43 -8.23 4.54
N GLY A 153 -16.62 -8.76 3.59
CA GLY A 153 -15.89 -10.01 3.77
C GLY A 153 -14.92 -9.97 4.97
N ILE A 154 -14.25 -8.86 5.18
CA ILE A 154 -13.35 -8.67 6.32
C ILE A 154 -14.12 -8.56 7.62
N ALA A 155 -15.22 -7.80 7.65
CA ALA A 155 -16.05 -7.68 8.84
C ALA A 155 -16.61 -9.06 9.29
N VAL A 156 -17.10 -9.84 8.35
CA VAL A 156 -17.57 -11.22 8.62
C VAL A 156 -16.45 -12.10 9.17
N ASN A 157 -15.26 -12.05 8.57
CA ASN A 157 -14.10 -12.82 9.06
C ASN A 157 -13.72 -12.44 10.50
N MET A 158 -13.66 -11.14 10.80
CA MET A 158 -13.34 -10.65 12.14
C MET A 158 -14.39 -11.07 13.19
N ILE A 159 -15.67 -11.06 12.83
CA ILE A 159 -16.76 -11.51 13.71
C ILE A 159 -16.66 -13.02 13.97
N LEU A 160 -16.45 -13.82 12.92
CA LEU A 160 -16.31 -15.26 13.02
C LEU A 160 -15.12 -15.66 13.91
N GLU A 161 -13.97 -15.01 13.74
CA GLU A 161 -12.80 -15.26 14.58
C GLU A 161 -13.08 -14.95 16.07
N ARG A 162 -13.78 -13.85 16.36
CA ARG A 162 -14.18 -13.52 17.74
C ARG A 162 -15.15 -14.54 18.32
N VAL A 163 -16.13 -14.99 17.55
CA VAL A 163 -17.11 -16.01 18.00
C VAL A 163 -16.41 -17.34 18.28
N ILE A 164 -15.51 -17.78 17.38
CA ILE A 164 -14.74 -19.03 17.56
C ILE A 164 -13.79 -18.92 18.77
N ALA A 165 -13.16 -17.76 18.99
CA ALA A 165 -12.30 -17.55 20.14
C ALA A 165 -13.06 -17.53 21.47
N ALA A 166 -14.31 -17.04 21.47
CA ALA A 166 -15.17 -17.01 22.67
C ALA A 166 -15.80 -18.39 23.00
N SER A 167 -15.78 -19.33 22.05
CA SER A 167 -16.33 -20.69 22.24
C SER A 167 -15.29 -21.72 22.71
N LYS A 168 -14.04 -21.31 22.90
CA LYS A 168 -12.94 -22.11 23.47
C LYS A 168 -12.61 -21.67 24.89
#